data_3ab03ba05b3bac3f0b39c21bf4a68d23
#
_entry.id   3ab03ba05b3bac3f0b39c21bf4a68d23
#
_cell.length_a   1.000
_cell.length_b   1.000
_cell.length_c   1.000
_cell.angle_alpha   90.00
_cell.angle_beta   90.00
_cell.angle_gamma   90.00
#
_symmetry.space_group_name_H-M   'P 1'
#
loop_
_entity.id
_entity.type
_entity.pdbx_description
1 polymer ?
#
loop_
_entity_poly.entity_id
_entity_poly.type
_entity_poly.pdbx_seq_one_letter_code
_entity_poly.pdbx_strand_id
1 'polypeptide(L)'
;MARPYKIKRHKRIYRRSASSILARVAAIVAAIAVLFGLGWALYGPVSDWISQKQNGPTEQQEMVPGVSEPAAQPQQQEAAPPADEPEKPSASSELTASKTAYLDNQTVADPQAFSQALQQVAERGYDSILFDLKSQDGTVNYSIDYNETVNARVTAEHPIDLQQTAQQILDAGLMPVASIYTFHDNIYPLADNSASTYYMDSDVLWVDDAPDKGGKPWIDPFTQSGQNYIRHIIDDAIKAGFQKIILQEVQFPEGYSLDMIDY
;
A
#
# COMPACT_ATOMS: atom_id res chain seq x y z
N MET A 1 29.90 -14.83 61.89
CA MET A 1 28.47 -14.47 61.95
C MET A 1 28.23 -13.39 60.90
N ALA A 2 27.58 -13.74 59.77
CA ALA A 2 27.27 -12.81 58.70
C ALA A 2 25.95 -12.09 59.01
N ARG A 3 25.91 -10.76 58.87
CA ARG A 3 24.71 -9.94 59.13
C ARG A 3 23.75 -10.09 57.93
N PRO A 4 22.42 -10.25 58.15
CA PRO A 4 21.45 -10.38 57.06
C PRO A 4 21.28 -9.04 56.34
N TYR A 5 21.37 -9.05 55.01
CA TYR A 5 21.16 -7.91 54.13
C TYR A 5 19.66 -7.57 54.05
N LYS A 6 19.27 -6.36 54.46
CA LYS A 6 17.88 -5.88 54.34
C LYS A 6 17.63 -5.33 52.94
N ILE A 7 16.86 -6.05 52.10
CA ILE A 7 16.39 -5.59 50.80
C ILE A 7 15.33 -4.49 51.02
N LYS A 8 15.66 -3.24 50.64
CA LYS A 8 14.69 -2.13 50.59
C LYS A 8 13.74 -2.35 49.41
N ARG A 9 12.46 -2.62 49.69
CA ARG A 9 11.42 -2.64 48.66
C ARG A 9 11.21 -1.21 48.14
N HIS A 10 11.50 -0.95 46.89
CA HIS A 10 11.15 0.28 46.20
C HIS A 10 9.62 0.38 46.09
N LYS A 11 9.04 1.47 46.59
CA LYS A 11 7.62 1.80 46.40
C LYS A 11 7.44 2.16 44.92
N ARG A 12 6.44 1.55 44.24
CA ARG A 12 6.02 1.91 42.90
C ARG A 12 5.74 3.41 42.84
N ILE A 13 6.49 4.13 41.99
CA ILE A 13 6.45 5.60 41.89
C ILE A 13 5.31 6.08 40.97
N TYR A 14 4.67 5.19 40.19
CA TYR A 14 3.59 5.55 39.27
C TYR A 14 2.22 5.08 39.78
N ARG A 15 1.57 5.92 40.57
CA ARG A 15 0.12 5.89 40.76
C ARG A 15 -0.45 7.09 40.01
N ARG A 16 -0.80 6.93 38.69
CA ARG A 16 -1.58 7.94 37.99
C ARG A 16 -2.87 8.18 38.79
N SER A 17 -3.10 9.41 39.19
CA SER A 17 -4.33 9.81 39.90
C SER A 17 -5.52 9.60 38.97
N ALA A 18 -6.57 8.94 39.41
CA ALA A 18 -7.80 8.75 38.63
C ALA A 18 -8.39 10.09 38.10
N SER A 19 -8.12 11.20 38.80
CA SER A 19 -8.52 12.54 38.40
C SER A 19 -7.82 13.02 37.10
N SER A 20 -6.56 12.62 36.86
CA SER A 20 -5.85 13.01 35.63
C SER A 20 -6.35 12.24 34.39
N ILE A 21 -6.78 11.00 34.58
CA ILE A 21 -7.40 10.19 33.52
C ILE A 21 -8.78 10.76 33.17
N LEU A 22 -9.61 11.05 34.18
CA LEU A 22 -10.92 11.67 34.01
C LEU A 22 -10.83 13.04 33.30
N ALA A 23 -9.85 13.86 33.64
CA ALA A 23 -9.63 15.15 32.97
C ALA A 23 -9.25 15.00 31.49
N ARG A 24 -8.42 14.01 31.13
CA ARG A 24 -8.07 13.74 29.75
C ARG A 24 -9.26 13.20 28.94
N VAL A 25 -10.02 12.27 29.51
CA VAL A 25 -11.24 11.77 28.86
C VAL A 25 -12.25 12.88 28.63
N ALA A 26 -12.46 13.75 29.63
CA ALA A 26 -13.37 14.92 29.47
C ALA A 26 -12.87 15.88 28.38
N ALA A 27 -11.57 16.12 28.25
CA ALA A 27 -10.99 16.97 27.21
C ALA A 27 -11.19 16.35 25.80
N ILE A 28 -11.01 15.02 25.65
CA ILE A 28 -11.24 14.33 24.39
C ILE A 28 -12.73 14.40 23.99
N VAL A 29 -13.65 14.16 24.91
CA VAL A 29 -15.10 14.26 24.65
C VAL A 29 -15.48 15.67 24.24
N ALA A 30 -14.94 16.69 24.88
CA ALA A 30 -15.17 18.09 24.52
C ALA A 30 -14.63 18.42 23.11
N ALA A 31 -13.44 17.92 22.76
CA ALA A 31 -12.86 18.09 21.41
C ALA A 31 -13.73 17.42 20.33
N ILE A 32 -14.22 16.22 20.57
CA ILE A 32 -15.13 15.51 19.65
C ILE A 32 -16.45 16.30 19.49
N ALA A 33 -17.02 16.82 20.55
CA ALA A 33 -18.25 17.62 20.48
C ALA A 33 -18.06 18.91 19.68
N VAL A 34 -16.90 19.56 19.79
CA VAL A 34 -16.56 20.76 18.98
C VAL A 34 -16.41 20.40 17.51
N LEU A 35 -15.75 19.29 17.17
CA LEU A 35 -15.60 18.84 15.79
C LEU A 35 -16.95 18.46 15.16
N PHE A 36 -17.83 17.81 15.92
CA PHE A 36 -19.20 17.51 15.47
C PHE A 36 -20.01 18.80 15.24
N GLY A 37 -19.91 19.78 16.14
CA GLY A 37 -20.57 21.07 15.98
C GLY A 37 -20.08 21.86 14.76
N LEU A 38 -18.77 21.87 14.51
CA LEU A 38 -18.18 22.49 13.32
C LEU A 38 -18.57 21.74 12.03
N GLY A 39 -18.57 20.41 12.06
CA GLY A 39 -19.01 19.59 10.92
C GLY A 39 -20.47 19.87 10.55
N TRP A 40 -21.35 19.97 11.53
CA TRP A 40 -22.77 20.32 11.31
C TRP A 40 -22.93 21.73 10.75
N ALA A 41 -22.22 22.72 11.30
CA ALA A 41 -22.30 24.11 10.85
C ALA A 41 -21.78 24.31 9.41
N LEU A 42 -20.80 23.50 8.97
CA LEU A 42 -20.21 23.56 7.63
C LEU A 42 -20.93 22.68 6.60
N TYR A 43 -21.78 21.75 7.05
CA TYR A 43 -22.46 20.81 6.15
C TYR A 43 -23.35 21.51 5.12
N GLY A 44 -24.15 22.49 5.56
CA GLY A 44 -25.03 23.27 4.68
C GLY A 44 -24.25 24.01 3.58
N PRO A 45 -23.31 24.91 3.91
CA PRO A 45 -22.54 25.65 2.91
C PRO A 45 -21.74 24.78 1.94
N VAL A 46 -21.21 23.64 2.42
CA VAL A 46 -20.44 22.71 1.57
C VAL A 46 -21.35 21.94 0.62
N SER A 47 -22.50 21.47 1.09
CA SER A 47 -23.47 20.77 0.24
C SER A 47 -24.02 21.69 -0.85
N ASP A 48 -24.33 22.97 -0.53
CA ASP A 48 -24.79 23.95 -1.47
C ASP A 48 -23.72 24.29 -2.53
N TRP A 49 -22.45 24.39 -2.12
CA TRP A 49 -21.35 24.64 -3.05
C TRP A 49 -21.13 23.47 -4.02
N ILE A 50 -21.22 22.22 -3.55
CA ILE A 50 -21.12 21.02 -4.39
C ILE A 50 -22.29 20.95 -5.38
N SER A 51 -23.52 21.20 -4.92
CA SER A 51 -24.72 21.19 -5.76
C SER A 51 -24.67 22.27 -6.85
N GLN A 52 -24.12 23.45 -6.54
CA GLN A 52 -23.96 24.56 -7.48
C GLN A 52 -22.89 24.26 -8.56
N LYS A 53 -21.89 23.44 -8.22
CA LYS A 53 -20.84 23.02 -9.17
C LYS A 53 -21.29 21.89 -10.11
N GLN A 54 -22.28 21.09 -9.71
CA GLN A 54 -22.88 20.03 -10.53
C GLN A 54 -23.97 20.53 -11.48
N ASN A 55 -24.61 21.66 -11.17
CA ASN A 55 -25.62 22.31 -12.00
C ASN A 55 -25.04 23.57 -12.63
N GLY A 56 -24.16 23.42 -13.61
CA GLY A 56 -23.70 24.51 -14.48
C GLY A 56 -24.88 25.09 -15.26
N PRO A 57 -24.88 26.41 -15.59
CA PRO A 57 -26.02 27.07 -16.20
C PRO A 57 -26.32 26.47 -17.58
N THR A 58 -27.55 25.95 -17.73
CA THR A 58 -28.17 25.65 -19.01
C THR A 58 -28.48 26.98 -19.67
N GLU A 59 -27.78 27.30 -20.76
CA GLU A 59 -28.14 28.45 -21.60
C GLU A 59 -29.54 28.25 -22.15
N GLN A 60 -30.45 29.08 -21.72
CA GLN A 60 -31.76 29.24 -22.33
C GLN A 60 -31.60 29.95 -23.67
N GLN A 61 -31.80 29.24 -24.75
CA GLN A 61 -31.98 29.85 -26.09
C GLN A 61 -33.29 30.57 -26.13
N GLU A 62 -33.19 31.87 -26.22
CA GLU A 62 -34.31 32.79 -26.50
C GLU A 62 -34.73 32.63 -27.98
N MET A 63 -35.99 32.29 -28.19
CA MET A 63 -36.63 32.14 -29.50
C MET A 63 -36.98 33.53 -30.07
N VAL A 64 -36.44 33.86 -31.24
CA VAL A 64 -36.91 34.98 -32.06
C VAL A 64 -37.47 34.40 -33.38
N PRO A 65 -38.69 34.82 -33.81
CA PRO A 65 -39.38 34.21 -34.95
C PRO A 65 -39.08 34.88 -36.29
N GLY A 66 -38.87 34.00 -37.29
CA GLY A 66 -39.28 34.21 -38.66
C GLY A 66 -38.39 35.02 -39.62
N VAL A 67 -37.91 34.32 -40.66
CA VAL A 67 -38.09 34.65 -42.08
C VAL A 67 -37.64 33.45 -42.93
N SER A 68 -38.43 33.18 -43.98
CA SER A 68 -38.41 32.01 -44.88
C SER A 68 -37.22 31.93 -45.83
N GLU A 69 -36.79 30.74 -46.10
CA GLU A 69 -36.24 30.00 -47.29
C GLU A 69 -35.84 30.77 -48.58
N PRO A 70 -34.89 30.26 -49.43
CA PRO A 70 -34.93 28.91 -50.01
C PRO A 70 -33.60 28.15 -50.18
N ALA A 71 -33.79 26.87 -50.46
CA ALA A 71 -32.92 25.75 -50.70
C ALA A 71 -31.66 25.96 -51.59
N ALA A 72 -30.57 25.29 -51.19
CA ALA A 72 -29.55 24.76 -52.09
C ALA A 72 -28.97 23.43 -51.49
N GLN A 73 -28.91 22.43 -52.34
CA GLN A 73 -28.55 21.04 -52.07
C GLN A 73 -27.08 20.83 -51.74
N PRO A 74 -26.71 19.64 -51.19
CA PRO A 74 -25.51 19.43 -50.40
C PRO A 74 -24.29 19.01 -51.23
N GLN A 75 -23.13 19.56 -50.93
CA GLN A 75 -21.85 18.95 -51.29
C GLN A 75 -21.40 18.04 -50.17
N GLN A 76 -21.30 16.75 -50.48
CA GLN A 76 -20.63 15.75 -49.68
C GLN A 76 -19.17 16.13 -49.46
N GLN A 77 -18.82 16.49 -48.25
CA GLN A 77 -17.45 16.57 -47.82
C GLN A 77 -17.14 15.27 -47.09
N GLU A 78 -16.30 14.48 -47.72
CA GLU A 78 -15.73 13.22 -47.28
C GLU A 78 -15.08 13.43 -45.89
N ALA A 79 -15.63 12.81 -44.88
CA ALA A 79 -15.09 12.86 -43.51
C ALA A 79 -13.82 12.00 -43.46
N ALA A 80 -12.71 12.61 -43.05
CA ALA A 80 -11.51 11.89 -42.63
C ALA A 80 -11.80 10.93 -41.49
N PRO A 81 -11.14 9.75 -41.44
CA PRO A 81 -11.38 8.79 -40.34
C PRO A 81 -10.97 9.38 -39.00
N PRO A 82 -11.70 9.11 -37.92
CA PRO A 82 -11.33 9.54 -36.59
C PRO A 82 -10.01 8.89 -36.19
N ALA A 83 -9.10 9.72 -35.66
CA ALA A 83 -7.88 9.25 -35.05
C ALA A 83 -8.23 8.29 -33.88
N ASP A 84 -7.57 7.13 -33.86
CA ASP A 84 -7.66 6.14 -32.80
C ASP A 84 -7.39 6.81 -31.45
N GLU A 85 -8.43 6.99 -30.68
CA GLU A 85 -8.36 7.26 -29.24
C GLU A 85 -7.81 5.97 -28.60
N PRO A 86 -6.73 6.02 -27.77
CA PRO A 86 -6.20 4.81 -27.17
C PRO A 86 -7.30 4.15 -26.33
N GLU A 87 -7.64 2.92 -26.70
CA GLU A 87 -8.62 2.12 -25.98
C GLU A 87 -8.22 2.04 -24.49
N LYS A 88 -9.05 2.67 -23.66
CA LYS A 88 -8.97 2.50 -22.21
C LYS A 88 -9.13 1.01 -21.91
N PRO A 89 -8.17 0.35 -21.25
CA PRO A 89 -8.28 -1.06 -20.98
C PRO A 89 -9.59 -1.32 -20.23
N SER A 90 -10.44 -2.15 -20.80
CA SER A 90 -11.72 -2.56 -20.24
C SER A 90 -11.44 -3.39 -18.99
N ALA A 91 -11.50 -2.77 -17.82
CA ALA A 91 -11.40 -3.43 -16.54
C ALA A 91 -12.74 -4.11 -16.21
N SER A 92 -13.02 -5.25 -16.84
CA SER A 92 -14.00 -6.22 -16.38
C SER A 92 -13.67 -7.62 -16.90
N SER A 93 -12.50 -8.15 -16.56
CA SER A 93 -12.39 -9.59 -16.41
C SER A 93 -12.96 -9.91 -15.03
N GLU A 94 -14.11 -10.57 -14.99
CA GLU A 94 -14.60 -11.22 -13.77
C GLU A 94 -13.41 -11.96 -13.14
N LEU A 95 -13.17 -11.75 -11.85
CA LEU A 95 -12.19 -12.50 -11.07
C LEU A 95 -12.69 -13.94 -10.96
N THR A 96 -12.56 -14.69 -12.04
CA THR A 96 -12.74 -16.14 -12.03
C THR A 96 -11.70 -16.73 -11.10
N ALA A 97 -12.10 -17.67 -10.26
CA ALA A 97 -11.20 -18.39 -9.38
C ALA A 97 -10.08 -19.00 -10.23
N SER A 98 -8.88 -18.42 -10.17
CA SER A 98 -7.73 -18.90 -10.94
C SER A 98 -6.95 -19.92 -10.13
N LYS A 99 -6.50 -20.96 -10.79
CA LYS A 99 -5.60 -21.96 -10.22
C LYS A 99 -4.18 -21.40 -10.25
N THR A 100 -3.68 -20.94 -9.11
CA THR A 100 -2.40 -20.25 -8.97
C THR A 100 -1.29 -21.22 -8.48
N ALA A 101 -0.15 -21.25 -9.13
CA ALA A 101 1.06 -21.93 -8.66
C ALA A 101 1.96 -20.94 -7.93
N TYR A 102 2.44 -21.31 -6.75
CA TYR A 102 3.50 -20.56 -6.06
C TYR A 102 4.87 -21.03 -6.55
N LEU A 103 5.74 -20.10 -6.89
CA LEU A 103 7.16 -20.34 -7.16
C LEU A 103 7.99 -19.62 -6.09
N ASP A 104 8.98 -20.32 -5.57
CA ASP A 104 9.97 -19.70 -4.68
C ASP A 104 10.90 -18.76 -5.45
N ASN A 105 11.45 -17.78 -4.74
CA ASN A 105 12.26 -16.72 -5.35
C ASN A 105 13.59 -17.24 -5.95
N GLN A 106 14.12 -18.34 -5.47
CA GLN A 106 15.34 -18.96 -6.06
C GLN A 106 15.01 -19.51 -7.44
N THR A 107 13.87 -20.19 -7.58
CA THR A 107 13.40 -20.69 -8.88
C THR A 107 13.15 -19.54 -9.86
N VAL A 108 12.56 -18.43 -9.41
CA VAL A 108 12.29 -17.27 -10.27
C VAL A 108 13.57 -16.53 -10.68
N ALA A 109 14.58 -16.48 -9.80
CA ALA A 109 15.86 -15.83 -10.06
C ALA A 109 16.81 -16.67 -10.96
N ASP A 110 16.59 -17.96 -11.10
CA ASP A 110 17.36 -18.83 -11.99
C ASP A 110 16.67 -18.94 -13.37
N PRO A 111 17.24 -18.39 -14.46
CA PRO A 111 16.57 -18.36 -15.78
C PRO A 111 16.22 -19.75 -16.32
N GLN A 112 17.04 -20.78 -16.02
CA GLN A 112 16.76 -22.15 -16.48
C GLN A 112 15.64 -22.79 -15.66
N ALA A 113 15.72 -22.70 -14.33
CA ALA A 113 14.69 -23.23 -13.45
C ALA A 113 13.35 -22.53 -13.69
N PHE A 114 13.36 -21.22 -13.88
CA PHE A 114 12.17 -20.44 -14.14
C PHE A 114 11.47 -20.84 -15.45
N SER A 115 12.23 -20.94 -16.56
CA SER A 115 11.68 -21.39 -17.86
C SER A 115 11.06 -22.79 -17.76
N GLN A 116 11.70 -23.71 -17.06
CA GLN A 116 11.16 -25.06 -16.85
C GLN A 116 9.89 -25.04 -15.96
N ALA A 117 9.89 -24.20 -14.93
CA ALA A 117 8.73 -24.05 -14.06
C ALA A 117 7.52 -23.47 -14.80
N LEU A 118 7.71 -22.44 -15.64
CA LEU A 118 6.66 -21.88 -16.49
C LEU A 118 5.99 -22.95 -17.35
N GLN A 119 6.79 -23.77 -18.04
CA GLN A 119 6.30 -24.85 -18.87
C GLN A 119 5.52 -25.89 -18.06
N GLN A 120 6.05 -26.35 -16.94
CA GLN A 120 5.39 -27.34 -16.07
C GLN A 120 4.08 -26.82 -15.47
N VAL A 121 4.03 -25.52 -15.10
CA VAL A 121 2.83 -24.87 -14.55
C VAL A 121 1.73 -24.82 -15.62
N ALA A 122 2.08 -24.41 -16.84
CA ALA A 122 1.14 -24.37 -17.96
C ALA A 122 0.62 -25.76 -18.32
N GLU A 123 1.50 -26.78 -18.45
CA GLU A 123 1.13 -28.17 -18.73
C GLU A 123 0.19 -28.77 -17.68
N ARG A 124 0.31 -28.36 -16.41
CA ARG A 124 -0.57 -28.82 -15.31
C ARG A 124 -1.91 -28.05 -15.25
N GLY A 125 -2.15 -27.13 -16.19
CA GLY A 125 -3.38 -26.36 -16.29
C GLY A 125 -3.57 -25.38 -15.12
N TYR A 126 -2.50 -24.70 -14.69
CA TYR A 126 -2.59 -23.52 -13.85
C TYR A 126 -2.82 -22.29 -14.74
N ASP A 127 -3.47 -21.27 -14.16
CA ASP A 127 -3.82 -20.03 -14.86
C ASP A 127 -2.88 -18.89 -14.52
N SER A 128 -2.17 -19.02 -13.37
CA SER A 128 -1.35 -17.93 -12.82
C SER A 128 -0.18 -18.43 -12.01
N ILE A 129 0.82 -17.55 -11.88
CA ILE A 129 2.01 -17.75 -11.03
C ILE A 129 2.07 -16.65 -9.99
N LEU A 130 2.26 -17.06 -8.73
CA LEU A 130 2.48 -16.22 -7.57
C LEU A 130 3.91 -16.39 -7.08
N PHE A 131 4.61 -15.30 -6.80
CA PHE A 131 5.88 -15.28 -6.07
C PHE A 131 6.04 -13.97 -5.29
N ASP A 132 6.97 -13.95 -4.33
CA ASP A 132 7.14 -12.81 -3.45
C ASP A 132 8.02 -11.73 -4.11
N LEU A 133 7.44 -10.56 -4.43
CA LEU A 133 8.23 -9.37 -4.80
C LEU A 133 8.94 -8.79 -3.59
N LYS A 134 8.30 -8.86 -2.42
CA LYS A 134 8.89 -8.51 -1.15
C LYS A 134 8.60 -9.62 -0.15
N SER A 135 9.65 -10.22 0.38
CA SER A 135 9.61 -11.33 1.32
C SER A 135 9.29 -10.86 2.75
N GLN A 136 8.92 -11.81 3.61
CA GLN A 136 8.55 -11.57 5.01
C GLN A 136 9.69 -10.93 5.83
N ASP A 137 10.95 -11.24 5.53
CA ASP A 137 12.09 -10.64 6.21
C ASP A 137 12.39 -9.19 5.80
N GLY A 138 11.68 -8.66 4.79
CA GLY A 138 11.88 -7.34 4.23
C GLY A 138 12.71 -7.29 2.94
N THR A 139 13.21 -8.45 2.46
CA THR A 139 13.98 -8.51 1.22
C THR A 139 13.11 -8.26 -0.01
N VAL A 140 13.53 -7.34 -0.88
CA VAL A 140 12.92 -7.07 -2.19
C VAL A 140 13.63 -7.89 -3.25
N ASN A 141 12.90 -8.75 -3.94
CA ASN A 141 13.46 -9.77 -4.82
C ASN A 141 13.69 -9.30 -6.27
N TYR A 142 13.54 -8.01 -6.54
CA TYR A 142 13.82 -7.39 -7.83
C TYR A 142 14.72 -6.15 -7.66
N SER A 143 15.27 -5.66 -8.77
CA SER A 143 16.09 -4.43 -8.77
C SER A 143 15.19 -3.21 -8.53
N ILE A 144 15.00 -2.86 -7.26
CA ILE A 144 14.17 -1.71 -6.86
C ILE A 144 14.96 -0.39 -7.07
N ASP A 145 14.26 0.65 -7.53
CA ASP A 145 14.77 2.02 -7.65
C ASP A 145 13.98 2.99 -6.78
N TYR A 146 14.19 2.93 -5.47
CA TYR A 146 13.55 3.79 -4.48
C TYR A 146 14.48 4.92 -4.03
N ASN A 147 15.59 4.59 -3.37
CA ASN A 147 16.73 5.47 -3.10
C ASN A 147 17.98 4.61 -2.80
N GLU A 148 19.15 5.17 -3.01
CA GLU A 148 20.42 4.43 -2.94
C GLU A 148 20.63 3.70 -1.59
N THR A 149 20.36 4.38 -0.47
CA THR A 149 20.55 3.81 0.87
C THR A 149 19.61 2.64 1.14
N VAL A 150 18.35 2.77 0.75
CA VAL A 150 17.34 1.71 0.90
C VAL A 150 17.65 0.57 -0.05
N ASN A 151 17.86 0.87 -1.34
CA ASN A 151 18.13 -0.13 -2.38
C ASN A 151 19.31 -1.05 -1.97
N ALA A 152 20.40 -0.47 -1.45
CA ALA A 152 21.56 -1.22 -1.01
C ALA A 152 21.29 -2.20 0.15
N ARG A 153 20.21 -2.00 0.91
CA ARG A 153 19.87 -2.84 2.07
C ARG A 153 18.77 -3.84 1.79
N VAL A 154 17.74 -3.42 1.03
CA VAL A 154 16.53 -4.23 0.85
C VAL A 154 16.61 -5.17 -0.36
N THR A 155 17.42 -4.86 -1.37
CA THR A 155 17.51 -5.66 -2.59
C THR A 155 18.18 -7.01 -2.34
N ALA A 156 17.57 -8.07 -2.85
CA ALA A 156 18.12 -9.43 -2.81
C ALA A 156 19.51 -9.51 -3.46
N GLU A 157 20.30 -10.51 -3.10
CA GLU A 157 21.64 -10.75 -3.69
C GLU A 157 21.54 -11.04 -5.20
N HIS A 158 20.48 -11.73 -5.63
CA HIS A 158 20.19 -12.06 -7.02
C HIS A 158 18.82 -11.52 -7.42
N PRO A 159 18.70 -10.20 -7.64
CA PRO A 159 17.42 -9.59 -7.95
C PRO A 159 17.01 -9.89 -9.39
N ILE A 160 15.73 -10.11 -9.61
CA ILE A 160 15.17 -10.30 -10.94
C ILE A 160 14.97 -8.95 -11.65
N ASP A 161 14.93 -9.00 -12.99
CA ASP A 161 14.31 -7.94 -13.80
C ASP A 161 12.79 -8.14 -13.79
N LEU A 162 12.09 -7.22 -13.13
CA LEU A 162 10.66 -7.35 -12.85
C LEU A 162 9.82 -7.34 -14.14
N GLN A 163 10.16 -6.46 -15.10
CA GLN A 163 9.44 -6.36 -16.38
C GLN A 163 9.67 -7.59 -17.25
N GLN A 164 10.93 -8.04 -17.37
CA GLN A 164 11.25 -9.23 -18.13
C GLN A 164 10.57 -10.48 -17.54
N THR A 165 10.58 -10.62 -16.22
CA THR A 165 9.94 -11.73 -15.52
C THR A 165 8.43 -11.76 -15.76
N ALA A 166 7.75 -10.62 -15.60
CA ALA A 166 6.32 -10.51 -15.87
C ALA A 166 5.99 -10.86 -17.33
N GLN A 167 6.80 -10.36 -18.28
CA GLN A 167 6.58 -10.65 -19.71
C GLN A 167 6.75 -12.14 -20.02
N GLN A 168 7.74 -12.83 -19.45
CA GLN A 168 7.92 -14.26 -19.63
C GLN A 168 6.72 -15.07 -19.13
N ILE A 169 6.11 -14.66 -18.00
CA ILE A 169 4.89 -15.29 -17.48
C ILE A 169 3.73 -15.10 -18.47
N LEU A 170 3.55 -13.88 -18.97
CA LEU A 170 2.50 -13.56 -19.96
C LEU A 170 2.69 -14.31 -21.28
N ASP A 171 3.93 -14.42 -21.76
CA ASP A 171 4.27 -15.15 -22.99
C ASP A 171 4.00 -16.67 -22.84
N ALA A 172 4.08 -17.20 -21.64
CA ALA A 172 3.68 -18.57 -21.32
C ALA A 172 2.15 -18.76 -21.22
N GLY A 173 1.36 -17.70 -21.41
CA GLY A 173 -0.11 -17.73 -21.30
C GLY A 173 -0.60 -17.75 -19.86
N LEU A 174 0.24 -17.34 -18.90
CA LEU A 174 -0.06 -17.35 -17.47
C LEU A 174 -0.20 -15.90 -16.96
N MET A 175 -0.96 -15.70 -15.89
CA MET A 175 -1.13 -14.40 -15.25
C MET A 175 -0.08 -14.20 -14.14
N PRO A 176 0.72 -13.12 -14.17
CA PRO A 176 1.63 -12.79 -13.07
C PRO A 176 0.86 -12.24 -11.87
N VAL A 177 1.12 -12.81 -10.69
CA VAL A 177 0.56 -12.41 -9.40
C VAL A 177 1.70 -12.08 -8.44
N ALA A 178 1.69 -10.87 -7.88
CA ALA A 178 2.68 -10.43 -6.90
C ALA A 178 2.23 -10.73 -5.48
N SER A 179 3.13 -11.23 -4.64
CA SER A 179 2.99 -11.26 -3.18
C SER A 179 3.92 -10.21 -2.57
N ILE A 180 3.40 -9.36 -1.69
CA ILE A 180 4.14 -8.28 -1.03
C ILE A 180 3.84 -8.34 0.47
N TYR A 181 4.83 -8.74 1.27
CA TYR A 181 4.77 -8.60 2.73
C TYR A 181 4.90 -7.12 3.09
N THR A 182 3.97 -6.59 3.86
CA THR A 182 3.85 -5.15 4.07
C THR A 182 4.63 -4.65 5.28
N PHE A 183 4.03 -4.67 6.48
CA PHE A 183 4.55 -3.98 7.66
C PHE A 183 5.48 -4.84 8.53
N HIS A 184 5.40 -6.15 8.43
CA HIS A 184 6.40 -7.04 9.00
C HIS A 184 7.65 -7.02 8.12
N ASP A 185 8.54 -6.08 8.38
CA ASP A 185 9.75 -5.82 7.60
C ASP A 185 10.90 -5.53 8.57
N ASN A 186 11.92 -6.36 8.52
CA ASN A 186 13.05 -6.28 9.43
C ASN A 186 14.21 -5.45 8.87
N ILE A 187 14.13 -4.99 7.61
CA ILE A 187 15.24 -4.37 6.89
C ILE A 187 14.97 -2.89 6.64
N TYR A 188 13.80 -2.55 6.07
CA TYR A 188 13.49 -1.17 5.71
C TYR A 188 13.51 -0.21 6.91
N PRO A 189 12.96 -0.55 8.11
CA PRO A 189 13.04 0.29 9.29
C PRO A 189 14.46 0.63 9.73
N LEU A 190 15.44 -0.23 9.42
CA LEU A 190 16.87 0.02 9.68
C LEU A 190 17.56 0.84 8.58
N ALA A 191 16.95 0.92 7.39
CA ALA A 191 17.42 1.76 6.29
C ALA A 191 16.86 3.19 6.38
N ASP A 192 15.62 3.30 6.86
CA ASP A 192 14.90 4.55 7.09
C ASP A 192 14.15 4.49 8.43
N ASN A 193 14.79 5.00 9.47
CA ASN A 193 14.22 5.00 10.82
C ASN A 193 12.91 5.79 10.92
N SER A 194 12.64 6.73 10.00
CA SER A 194 11.38 7.49 9.99
C SER A 194 10.15 6.62 9.68
N ALA A 195 10.37 5.41 9.20
CA ALA A 195 9.33 4.42 8.94
C ALA A 195 9.12 3.42 10.09
N SER A 196 9.84 3.58 11.20
CA SER A 196 9.85 2.57 12.27
C SER A 196 8.88 2.90 13.39
N THR A 197 8.45 1.87 14.11
CA THR A 197 7.85 2.03 15.43
C THR A 197 8.94 2.27 16.49
N TYR A 198 8.62 3.03 17.53
CA TYR A 198 9.55 3.37 18.61
C TYR A 198 9.03 2.89 19.97
N TYR A 199 9.93 2.78 20.94
CA TYR A 199 9.51 2.70 22.33
C TYR A 199 9.00 4.06 22.80
N MET A 200 7.87 4.07 23.47
CA MET A 200 7.21 5.27 24.01
C MET A 200 8.19 6.16 24.78
N ASP A 201 8.13 7.46 24.50
CA ASP A 201 8.97 8.49 25.13
C ASP A 201 10.50 8.26 24.92
N SER A 202 10.90 7.61 23.81
CA SER A 202 12.31 7.35 23.52
C SER A 202 12.62 7.41 22.01
N ASP A 203 13.90 7.56 21.65
CA ASP A 203 14.40 7.48 20.28
C ASP A 203 14.91 6.06 19.93
N VAL A 204 14.50 5.05 20.69
CA VAL A 204 14.90 3.66 20.48
C VAL A 204 13.84 2.93 19.66
N LEU A 205 14.25 2.29 18.57
CA LEU A 205 13.34 1.49 17.75
C LEU A 205 12.71 0.38 18.60
N TRP A 206 11.41 0.25 18.49
CA TRP A 206 10.71 -0.90 19.09
C TRP A 206 11.04 -2.18 18.30
N VAL A 207 11.16 -3.29 19.01
CA VAL A 207 11.44 -4.62 18.43
C VAL A 207 10.46 -5.65 18.99
N ASP A 208 10.12 -6.63 18.15
CA ASP A 208 9.08 -7.64 18.41
C ASP A 208 9.43 -8.69 19.46
N ASP A 209 10.70 -8.84 19.83
CA ASP A 209 11.17 -9.65 20.95
C ASP A 209 12.30 -8.91 21.68
N ALA A 210 12.75 -9.44 22.78
CA ALA A 210 13.85 -8.86 23.55
C ALA A 210 15.13 -8.82 22.66
N PRO A 211 15.98 -7.78 22.77
CA PRO A 211 17.16 -7.65 21.93
C PRO A 211 18.15 -8.82 22.02
N ASP A 212 18.24 -9.45 23.20
CA ASP A 212 19.07 -10.63 23.43
C ASP A 212 18.50 -11.91 22.81
N LYS A 213 17.25 -11.87 22.35
CA LYS A 213 16.56 -12.94 21.62
C LYS A 213 16.46 -12.64 20.12
N GLY A 214 17.06 -11.55 19.66
CA GLY A 214 17.10 -11.19 18.25
C GLY A 214 15.86 -10.49 17.74
N GLY A 215 15.19 -9.72 18.61
CA GLY A 215 14.04 -8.90 18.26
C GLY A 215 14.29 -7.99 17.05
N LYS A 216 13.27 -7.83 16.21
CA LYS A 216 13.30 -7.15 14.93
C LYS A 216 12.39 -5.93 14.92
N PRO A 217 12.79 -4.83 14.27
CA PRO A 217 11.90 -3.68 14.08
C PRO A 217 10.82 -3.99 13.04
N TRP A 218 9.75 -3.19 13.07
CA TRP A 218 8.65 -3.25 12.12
C TRP A 218 8.43 -1.89 11.48
N ILE A 219 7.84 -1.87 10.29
CA ILE A 219 7.34 -0.63 9.69
C ILE A 219 6.13 -0.15 10.49
N ASP A 220 6.13 1.12 10.86
CA ASP A 220 4.96 1.81 11.38
C ASP A 220 3.96 2.09 10.25
N PRO A 221 2.75 1.50 10.27
CA PRO A 221 1.75 1.69 9.23
C PRO A 221 1.19 3.11 9.14
N PHE A 222 1.41 3.95 10.15
CA PHE A 222 0.96 5.35 10.15
C PHE A 222 1.97 6.33 9.58
N THR A 223 3.23 5.93 9.42
CA THR A 223 4.24 6.81 8.85
C THR A 223 4.08 6.97 7.33
N GLN A 224 4.28 8.21 6.86
CA GLN A 224 4.26 8.48 5.42
C GLN A 224 5.40 7.74 4.69
N SER A 225 6.55 7.59 5.34
CA SER A 225 7.71 6.87 4.81
C SER A 225 7.39 5.41 4.57
N GLY A 226 6.83 4.71 5.57
CA GLY A 226 6.41 3.31 5.45
C GLY A 226 5.35 3.11 4.35
N GLN A 227 4.32 3.96 4.33
CA GLN A 227 3.28 3.91 3.31
C GLN A 227 3.82 4.17 1.90
N ASN A 228 4.71 5.14 1.72
CA ASN A 228 5.31 5.46 0.43
C ASN A 228 6.17 4.31 -0.09
N TYR A 229 6.93 3.66 0.79
CA TYR A 229 7.76 2.51 0.41
C TYR A 229 6.91 1.35 -0.11
N ILE A 230 5.87 0.95 0.62
CA ILE A 230 4.97 -0.13 0.18
C ILE A 230 4.25 0.26 -1.12
N ARG A 231 3.79 1.50 -1.23
CA ARG A 231 3.15 1.99 -2.47
C ARG A 231 4.10 1.95 -3.66
N HIS A 232 5.38 2.30 -3.47
CA HIS A 232 6.37 2.24 -4.55
C HIS A 232 6.52 0.81 -5.11
N ILE A 233 6.61 -0.20 -4.24
CA ILE A 233 6.68 -1.61 -4.65
C ILE A 233 5.40 -2.04 -5.41
N ILE A 234 4.22 -1.60 -4.95
CA ILE A 234 2.95 -1.83 -5.64
C ILE A 234 2.95 -1.19 -7.02
N ASP A 235 3.39 0.07 -7.12
CA ASP A 235 3.45 0.81 -8.38
C ASP A 235 4.42 0.15 -9.38
N ASP A 236 5.55 -0.36 -8.91
CA ASP A 236 6.50 -1.10 -9.74
C ASP A 236 5.90 -2.40 -10.28
N ALA A 237 5.18 -3.14 -9.44
CA ALA A 237 4.47 -4.35 -9.87
C ALA A 237 3.42 -4.03 -10.95
N ILE A 238 2.62 -2.97 -10.77
CA ILE A 238 1.62 -2.54 -11.74
C ILE A 238 2.28 -2.14 -13.06
N LYS A 239 3.35 -1.33 -13.02
CA LYS A 239 4.09 -0.91 -14.22
C LYS A 239 4.72 -2.09 -14.97
N ALA A 240 5.17 -3.11 -14.25
CA ALA A 240 5.72 -4.32 -14.85
C ALA A 240 4.67 -5.24 -15.48
N GLY A 241 3.39 -5.02 -15.23
CA GLY A 241 2.30 -5.79 -15.83
C GLY A 241 1.70 -6.86 -14.92
N PHE A 242 1.97 -6.85 -13.62
CA PHE A 242 1.27 -7.72 -12.67
C PHE A 242 -0.20 -7.35 -12.58
N GLN A 243 -1.08 -8.32 -12.79
CA GLN A 243 -2.53 -8.11 -12.85
C GLN A 243 -3.22 -8.31 -11.50
N LYS A 244 -2.56 -9.00 -10.58
CA LYS A 244 -3.04 -9.22 -9.21
C LYS A 244 -1.90 -9.01 -8.22
N ILE A 245 -2.22 -8.34 -7.12
CA ILE A 245 -1.29 -8.11 -6.01
C ILE A 245 -1.96 -8.63 -4.74
N ILE A 246 -1.24 -9.46 -3.99
CA ILE A 246 -1.64 -9.97 -2.68
C ILE A 246 -0.76 -9.29 -1.64
N LEU A 247 -1.38 -8.50 -0.77
CA LEU A 247 -0.70 -7.88 0.35
C LEU A 247 -0.74 -8.84 1.54
N GLN A 248 0.42 -9.21 2.03
CA GLN A 248 0.62 -10.08 3.18
C GLN A 248 0.89 -9.24 4.43
N GLU A 249 0.49 -9.74 5.59
CA GLU A 249 0.77 -9.14 6.90
C GLU A 249 0.45 -7.64 6.96
N VAL A 250 -0.76 -7.28 6.46
CA VAL A 250 -1.34 -5.94 6.62
C VAL A 250 -1.90 -5.85 8.04
N GLN A 251 -1.01 -5.73 8.99
CA GLN A 251 -1.33 -5.79 10.43
C GLN A 251 -0.42 -4.87 11.24
N PHE A 252 -0.84 -4.57 12.45
CA PHE A 252 0.00 -3.90 13.44
C PHE A 252 1.09 -4.84 13.95
N PRO A 253 2.22 -4.30 14.43
CA PRO A 253 3.26 -5.08 15.07
C PRO A 253 2.71 -6.01 16.17
N GLU A 254 3.24 -7.22 16.20
CA GLU A 254 2.98 -8.23 17.23
C GLU A 254 4.28 -8.54 17.97
N GLY A 255 4.19 -8.96 19.21
CA GLY A 255 5.35 -9.41 19.96
C GLY A 255 5.45 -8.87 21.38
N TYR A 256 6.66 -8.54 21.80
CA TYR A 256 7.03 -8.18 23.15
C TYR A 256 6.76 -6.69 23.45
N SER A 257 6.23 -6.39 24.65
CA SER A 257 6.02 -5.00 25.13
C SER A 257 5.17 -4.12 24.22
N LEU A 258 4.06 -4.63 23.71
CA LEU A 258 3.12 -3.90 22.85
C LEU A 258 2.53 -2.64 23.52
N ASP A 259 2.46 -2.61 24.85
CA ASP A 259 2.02 -1.46 25.65
C ASP A 259 3.05 -0.30 25.68
N MET A 260 4.22 -0.52 25.11
CA MET A 260 5.33 0.43 25.02
C MET A 260 5.58 0.95 23.61
N ILE A 261 4.76 0.57 22.62
CA ILE A 261 4.91 1.06 21.25
C ILE A 261 4.37 2.50 21.15
N ASP A 262 5.13 3.34 20.44
CA ASP A 262 4.73 4.65 19.93
C ASP A 262 4.67 4.58 18.39
N TYR A 263 3.54 5.07 17.82
CA TYR A 263 3.25 5.08 16.39
C TYR A 263 3.30 6.50 15.83
#